data_cd0e3da3fd17b73b9db2c1526e148d9f
#
_entry.id   cd0e3da3fd17b73b9db2c1526e148d9f
#
_cell.length_a   1.000
_cell.length_b   1.000
_cell.length_c   1.000
_cell.angle_alpha   90.00
_cell.angle_beta   90.00
_cell.angle_gamma   90.00
#
_symmetry.space_group_name_H-M   'P 1'
#
loop_
_entity.id
_entity.type
_entity.pdbx_description
1 polymer ?
#
loop_
_entity_poly.entity_id
_entity_poly.type
_entity_poly.pdbx_seq_one_letter_code
_entity_poly.pdbx_strand_id
1 'polypeptide(L)'
;MNRTMKAARTLIVLAAVGGLATLGAFSAFTSQANNPNNQVSSGTVTLADNDGGTALYDFTGAKPGDSETSCIRVNYTGSLDANVKLYTPDTIGPLGPQVNLKIEPGTQASPSFPSCTGFSADGAAIFDAALSTFPTTYAGGVSDFPGAGSSWTNGDAVVYRVTATLSASAPDSAQGATTGLHTIRLEAQNQ
;
A
#
# COMPACT_ATOMS: atom_id res chain seq x y z
N MET A 1 -87.12 -10.96 43.45
CA MET A 1 -85.70 -11.02 42.95
C MET A 1 -84.82 -10.25 43.89
N ASN A 2 -84.02 -10.93 44.72
CA ASN A 2 -83.33 -10.38 45.90
C ASN A 2 -82.32 -9.30 45.51
N ARG A 3 -82.22 -8.21 46.31
CA ARG A 3 -81.28 -7.10 46.14
C ARG A 3 -79.83 -7.56 46.05
N THR A 4 -79.49 -8.62 46.69
CA THR A 4 -78.14 -9.27 46.62
C THR A 4 -77.81 -9.84 45.23
N MET A 5 -78.79 -10.45 44.54
CA MET A 5 -78.58 -10.93 43.16
C MET A 5 -78.39 -9.80 42.14
N LYS A 6 -79.00 -8.65 42.33
CA LYS A 6 -78.80 -7.49 41.47
C LYS A 6 -77.42 -6.89 41.70
N ALA A 7 -76.99 -6.75 42.93
CA ALA A 7 -75.65 -6.25 43.26
C ALA A 7 -74.53 -7.18 42.74
N ALA A 8 -74.67 -8.52 42.85
CA ALA A 8 -73.73 -9.47 42.35
C ALA A 8 -73.58 -9.39 40.78
N ARG A 9 -74.71 -9.25 40.08
CA ARG A 9 -74.69 -9.11 38.59
C ARG A 9 -74.04 -7.78 38.16
N THR A 10 -74.27 -6.69 38.87
CA THR A 10 -73.66 -5.42 38.57
C THR A 10 -72.14 -5.47 38.80
N LEU A 11 -71.67 -6.11 39.86
CA LEU A 11 -70.26 -6.27 40.14
C LEU A 11 -69.53 -7.13 39.06
N ILE A 12 -70.18 -8.19 38.56
CA ILE A 12 -69.62 -9.01 37.50
C ILE A 12 -69.51 -8.24 36.18
N VAL A 13 -70.49 -7.43 35.84
CA VAL A 13 -70.47 -6.61 34.62
C VAL A 13 -69.39 -5.54 34.72
N LEU A 14 -69.26 -4.87 35.88
CA LEU A 14 -68.20 -3.89 36.09
C LEU A 14 -66.78 -4.50 36.03
N ALA A 15 -66.60 -5.69 36.58
CA ALA A 15 -65.33 -6.44 36.50
C ALA A 15 -64.99 -6.83 35.06
N ALA A 16 -65.97 -7.30 34.28
CA ALA A 16 -65.79 -7.67 32.90
C ALA A 16 -65.46 -6.46 32.00
N VAL A 17 -66.13 -5.34 32.19
CA VAL A 17 -65.86 -4.09 31.44
C VAL A 17 -64.52 -3.50 31.85
N GLY A 18 -64.15 -3.50 33.14
CA GLY A 18 -62.83 -3.07 33.60
C GLY A 18 -61.69 -3.93 33.09
N GLY A 19 -61.89 -5.28 33.01
CA GLY A 19 -60.92 -6.21 32.45
C GLY A 19 -60.66 -6.00 30.94
N LEU A 20 -61.72 -5.69 30.19
CA LEU A 20 -61.60 -5.40 28.74
C LEU A 20 -60.95 -4.05 28.47
N ALA A 21 -61.19 -3.06 29.32
CA ALA A 21 -60.58 -1.75 29.19
C ALA A 21 -59.06 -1.78 29.45
N THR A 22 -58.58 -2.68 30.35
CA THR A 22 -57.14 -2.84 30.60
C THR A 22 -56.41 -3.59 29.48
N LEU A 23 -57.09 -4.47 28.75
CA LEU A 23 -56.49 -5.16 27.60
C LEU A 23 -56.39 -4.29 26.33
N GLY A 24 -57.19 -3.24 26.22
CA GLY A 24 -57.19 -2.31 25.08
C GLY A 24 -56.17 -1.15 25.19
N ALA A 25 -55.56 -0.98 26.39
CA ALA A 25 -54.67 0.17 26.63
C ALA A 25 -53.21 -0.07 26.26
N PHE A 26 -52.81 -1.27 25.83
CA PHE A 26 -51.46 -1.56 25.38
C PHE A 26 -51.34 -1.64 23.88
N SER A 27 -52.00 -0.77 23.14
CA SER A 27 -51.66 -0.48 21.77
C SER A 27 -50.37 0.32 21.77
N ALA A 28 -49.24 -0.36 21.83
CA ALA A 28 -47.95 0.30 21.58
C ALA A 28 -47.91 0.73 20.11
N PHE A 29 -48.05 2.01 19.89
CA PHE A 29 -47.74 2.58 18.57
C PHE A 29 -46.24 2.55 18.40
N THR A 30 -45.72 1.48 17.75
CA THR A 30 -44.35 1.42 17.35
C THR A 30 -44.25 1.92 15.92
N SER A 31 -43.47 2.98 15.71
CA SER A 31 -43.06 3.42 14.39
C SER A 31 -41.58 3.08 14.24
N GLN A 32 -41.23 2.36 13.18
CA GLN A 32 -39.85 2.08 12.82
C GLN A 32 -39.54 2.82 11.53
N ALA A 33 -38.50 3.64 11.57
CA ALA A 33 -37.91 4.19 10.37
C ALA A 33 -36.65 3.34 10.05
N ASN A 34 -36.71 2.61 8.94
CA ASN A 34 -35.58 1.85 8.44
C ASN A 34 -34.84 2.73 7.44
N ASN A 35 -33.51 2.87 7.63
CA ASN A 35 -32.62 3.43 6.64
C ASN A 35 -31.78 2.29 6.02
N PRO A 36 -32.33 1.62 4.99
CA PRO A 36 -31.64 0.50 4.36
C PRO A 36 -30.52 0.98 3.45
N ASN A 37 -29.64 0.04 3.03
CA ASN A 37 -28.53 0.26 2.11
C ASN A 37 -27.38 1.10 2.64
N ASN A 38 -27.20 1.15 3.95
CA ASN A 38 -25.98 1.70 4.53
C ASN A 38 -24.84 0.73 4.25
N GLN A 39 -23.83 1.18 3.50
CA GLN A 39 -22.66 0.41 3.15
C GLN A 39 -21.42 1.29 3.29
N VAL A 40 -20.37 0.74 3.88
CA VAL A 40 -19.02 1.32 3.88
C VAL A 40 -18.09 0.31 3.24
N SER A 41 -17.36 0.71 2.20
CA SER A 41 -16.27 -0.07 1.62
C SER A 41 -14.96 0.69 1.76
N SER A 42 -13.88 -0.02 2.12
CA SER A 42 -12.54 0.55 2.15
C SER A 42 -11.97 0.68 0.74
N GLY A 43 -11.13 1.67 0.53
CA GLY A 43 -10.32 1.78 -0.67
C GLY A 43 -9.12 0.82 -0.63
N THR A 44 -8.43 0.70 -1.76
CA THR A 44 -7.29 -0.20 -1.94
C THR A 44 -6.03 0.57 -2.29
N VAL A 45 -4.88 0.00 -1.92
CA VAL A 45 -3.53 0.40 -2.33
C VAL A 45 -2.89 -0.80 -3.02
N THR A 46 -2.52 -0.67 -4.30
CA THR A 46 -1.99 -1.79 -5.08
C THR A 46 -0.87 -1.33 -6.01
N LEU A 47 0.33 -1.92 -5.84
CA LEU A 47 1.47 -1.79 -6.75
C LEU A 47 1.70 -3.11 -7.48
N ALA A 48 2.17 -3.02 -8.71
CA ALA A 48 2.68 -4.14 -9.49
C ALA A 48 3.89 -3.68 -10.31
N ASP A 49 4.85 -4.56 -10.49
CA ASP A 49 6.02 -4.38 -11.34
C ASP A 49 6.05 -5.38 -12.49
N ASN A 50 7.09 -5.33 -13.32
CA ASN A 50 7.25 -6.18 -14.50
C ASN A 50 8.54 -7.04 -14.47
N ASP A 51 9.20 -7.20 -13.32
CA ASP A 51 10.42 -7.97 -13.20
C ASP A 51 10.18 -9.50 -13.07
N GLY A 52 8.95 -9.89 -12.70
CA GLY A 52 8.59 -11.29 -12.47
C GLY A 52 9.37 -11.94 -11.33
N GLY A 53 9.89 -11.16 -10.39
CA GLY A 53 10.70 -11.61 -9.26
C GLY A 53 12.17 -11.82 -9.63
N THR A 54 12.65 -11.29 -10.77
CA THR A 54 14.04 -11.34 -11.17
C THR A 54 14.82 -10.18 -10.54
N ALA A 55 16.07 -10.43 -10.13
CA ALA A 55 16.92 -9.42 -9.53
C ALA A 55 17.18 -8.24 -10.49
N LEU A 56 17.21 -7.02 -9.96
CA LEU A 56 17.58 -5.80 -10.71
C LEU A 56 19.05 -5.78 -11.11
N TYR A 57 19.90 -6.42 -10.32
CA TYR A 57 21.31 -6.62 -10.59
C TYR A 57 21.83 -7.83 -9.82
N ASP A 58 22.78 -8.56 -10.43
CA ASP A 58 23.45 -9.71 -9.82
C ASP A 58 24.90 -9.82 -10.35
N PHE A 59 25.83 -9.29 -9.58
CA PHE A 59 27.26 -9.35 -9.92
C PHE A 59 27.89 -10.60 -9.36
N THR A 60 28.30 -11.52 -10.21
CA THR A 60 29.14 -12.65 -9.83
C THR A 60 30.57 -12.43 -10.33
N GLY A 61 31.54 -12.34 -9.41
CA GLY A 61 32.94 -12.12 -9.74
C GLY A 61 33.24 -10.72 -10.30
N ALA A 62 32.51 -9.70 -9.83
CA ALA A 62 32.67 -8.32 -10.27
C ALA A 62 34.08 -7.78 -10.06
N LYS A 63 34.56 -6.99 -11.01
CA LYS A 63 35.81 -6.25 -10.98
C LYS A 63 35.53 -4.78 -10.68
N PRO A 64 36.47 -4.04 -10.08
CA PRO A 64 36.35 -2.60 -9.95
C PRO A 64 36.02 -1.92 -11.27
N GLY A 65 34.93 -1.14 -11.28
CA GLY A 65 34.41 -0.48 -12.47
C GLY A 65 33.28 -1.23 -13.19
N ASP A 66 33.02 -2.47 -12.86
CA ASP A 66 31.87 -3.19 -13.42
C ASP A 66 30.56 -2.57 -13.00
N SER A 67 29.61 -2.58 -13.91
CA SER A 67 28.29 -1.94 -13.73
C SER A 67 27.20 -2.78 -14.38
N GLU A 68 26.05 -2.88 -13.71
CA GLU A 68 24.85 -3.49 -14.25
C GLU A 68 23.69 -2.50 -14.17
N THR A 69 22.86 -2.50 -15.21
CA THR A 69 21.73 -1.58 -15.33
C THR A 69 20.49 -2.32 -15.78
N SER A 70 19.39 -2.11 -15.05
CA SER A 70 18.07 -2.65 -15.39
C SER A 70 17.01 -1.58 -15.30
N CYS A 71 15.96 -1.71 -16.11
CA CYS A 71 14.79 -0.87 -16.06
C CYS A 71 13.57 -1.68 -15.62
N ILE A 72 12.92 -1.24 -14.55
CA ILE A 72 11.72 -1.85 -13.99
C ILE A 72 10.57 -0.86 -14.07
N ARG A 73 9.43 -1.32 -14.59
CA ARG A 73 8.20 -0.53 -14.60
C ARG A 73 7.37 -0.87 -13.38
N VAL A 74 6.91 0.16 -12.68
CA VAL A 74 6.00 0.06 -11.55
C VAL A 74 4.69 0.73 -11.92
N ASN A 75 3.57 0.05 -11.67
CA ASN A 75 2.22 0.53 -11.92
C ASN A 75 1.46 0.62 -10.61
N TYR A 76 0.65 1.65 -10.46
CA TYR A 76 -0.27 1.82 -9.35
C TYR A 76 -1.71 1.65 -9.81
N THR A 77 -2.46 0.79 -9.15
CA THR A 77 -3.89 0.52 -9.46
C THR A 77 -4.79 0.60 -8.24
N GLY A 78 -4.32 1.22 -7.16
CA GLY A 78 -5.11 1.47 -5.96
C GLY A 78 -6.23 2.48 -6.21
N SER A 79 -7.29 2.43 -5.42
CA SER A 79 -8.38 3.40 -5.45
C SER A 79 -8.17 4.61 -4.53
N LEU A 80 -7.15 4.57 -3.67
CA LEU A 80 -6.74 5.66 -2.78
C LEU A 80 -5.47 6.30 -3.31
N ASP A 81 -5.29 7.59 -3.11
CA ASP A 81 -4.02 8.25 -3.36
C ASP A 81 -2.96 7.71 -2.39
N ALA A 82 -1.73 7.52 -2.88
CA ALA A 82 -0.68 6.90 -2.10
C ALA A 82 0.68 7.60 -2.27
N ASN A 83 1.51 7.47 -1.24
CA ASN A 83 2.94 7.73 -1.32
C ASN A 83 3.67 6.41 -1.60
N VAL A 84 4.48 6.38 -2.65
CA VAL A 84 5.35 5.23 -2.96
C VAL A 84 6.77 5.57 -2.56
N LYS A 85 7.42 4.67 -1.86
CA LYS A 85 8.82 4.82 -1.44
C LYS A 85 9.63 3.58 -1.73
N LEU A 86 10.92 3.81 -2.00
CA LEU A 86 11.91 2.78 -2.24
C LEU A 86 12.87 2.71 -1.05
N TYR A 87 13.12 1.51 -0.56
CA TYR A 87 14.06 1.24 0.53
C TYR A 87 14.49 -0.23 0.53
N THR A 88 15.44 -0.62 1.37
CA THR A 88 15.82 -2.02 1.60
C THR A 88 15.57 -2.39 3.06
N PRO A 89 14.78 -3.42 3.37
CA PRO A 89 14.62 -3.88 4.76
C PRO A 89 15.82 -4.71 5.24
N ASP A 90 16.74 -5.03 4.32
CA ASP A 90 17.82 -5.97 4.56
C ASP A 90 19.10 -5.25 4.99
N THR A 91 19.98 -5.95 5.70
CA THR A 91 21.30 -5.47 6.05
C THR A 91 22.24 -5.62 4.85
N ILE A 92 22.82 -4.52 4.41
CA ILE A 92 23.82 -4.52 3.34
C ILE A 92 25.17 -4.96 3.93
N GLY A 93 25.77 -5.94 3.28
CA GLY A 93 27.06 -6.50 3.67
C GLY A 93 28.26 -5.57 3.42
N PRO A 94 29.47 -6.03 3.78
CA PRO A 94 30.67 -5.17 3.84
C PRO A 94 31.12 -4.58 2.50
N LEU A 95 30.66 -5.12 1.36
CA LEU A 95 30.92 -4.54 0.04
C LEU A 95 30.04 -3.30 -0.27
N GLY A 96 28.95 -3.10 0.48
CA GLY A 96 27.98 -2.01 0.23
C GLY A 96 28.58 -0.61 0.12
N PRO A 97 29.58 -0.20 0.90
CA PRO A 97 30.24 1.10 0.76
C PRO A 97 31.00 1.27 -0.58
N GLN A 98 31.33 0.20 -1.27
CA GLN A 98 32.06 0.19 -2.53
C GLN A 98 31.14 0.08 -3.76
N VAL A 99 29.85 -0.17 -3.55
CA VAL A 99 28.85 -0.23 -4.63
C VAL A 99 28.07 1.08 -4.65
N ASN A 100 28.16 1.81 -5.76
CA ASN A 100 27.25 2.93 -6.02
C ASN A 100 25.94 2.40 -6.57
N LEU A 101 24.83 2.73 -5.93
CA LEU A 101 23.47 2.51 -6.42
C LEU A 101 22.92 3.85 -6.95
N LYS A 102 22.49 3.85 -8.22
CA LYS A 102 21.82 4.99 -8.84
C LYS A 102 20.42 4.59 -9.27
N ILE A 103 19.41 5.36 -8.88
CA ILE A 103 18.00 5.15 -9.22
C ILE A 103 17.47 6.41 -9.88
N GLU A 104 17.05 6.28 -11.14
CA GLU A 104 16.55 7.38 -11.97
C GLU A 104 15.12 7.08 -12.39
N PRO A 105 14.13 7.91 -12.00
CA PRO A 105 12.77 7.81 -12.50
C PRO A 105 12.69 8.28 -13.96
N GLY A 106 11.72 7.75 -14.68
CA GLY A 106 11.50 8.14 -16.05
C GLY A 106 10.36 7.38 -16.73
N THR A 107 10.38 7.45 -18.06
CA THR A 107 9.41 6.79 -18.92
C THR A 107 10.11 5.91 -19.94
N GLN A 108 9.39 4.92 -20.46
CA GLN A 108 9.85 4.04 -21.53
C GLN A 108 8.65 3.66 -22.42
N ALA A 109 8.79 3.82 -23.73
CA ALA A 109 7.68 3.62 -24.65
C ALA A 109 7.18 2.16 -24.68
N SER A 110 8.10 1.19 -24.51
CA SER A 110 7.79 -0.24 -24.49
C SER A 110 8.59 -0.91 -23.36
N PRO A 111 8.13 -0.78 -22.10
CA PRO A 111 8.84 -1.33 -20.95
C PRO A 111 8.92 -2.85 -21.02
N SER A 112 10.13 -3.38 -20.98
CA SER A 112 10.43 -4.82 -20.95
C SER A 112 11.64 -5.07 -20.07
N PHE A 113 11.40 -5.61 -18.88
CA PHE A 113 12.48 -5.94 -17.95
C PHE A 113 13.46 -6.97 -18.54
N PRO A 114 14.78 -6.84 -18.34
CA PRO A 114 15.50 -5.73 -17.68
C PRO A 114 15.91 -4.58 -18.64
N SER A 115 15.44 -4.59 -19.90
CA SER A 115 15.91 -3.68 -20.96
C SER A 115 15.58 -2.22 -20.64
N CYS A 116 16.57 -1.33 -20.83
CA CYS A 116 16.42 0.12 -20.75
C CYS A 116 16.34 0.79 -22.14
N THR A 117 16.08 0.03 -23.20
CA THR A 117 15.97 0.59 -24.56
C THR A 117 14.81 1.59 -24.62
N GLY A 118 15.11 2.83 -25.04
CA GLY A 118 14.10 3.90 -25.10
C GLY A 118 13.72 4.50 -23.76
N PHE A 119 14.47 4.25 -22.69
CA PHE A 119 14.29 4.94 -21.43
C PHE A 119 14.65 6.43 -21.56
N SER A 120 13.79 7.28 -21.02
CA SER A 120 14.01 8.72 -20.89
C SER A 120 13.86 9.11 -19.42
N ALA A 121 14.92 9.65 -18.82
CA ALA A 121 14.87 10.10 -17.44
C ALA A 121 13.92 11.30 -17.29
N ASP A 122 13.18 11.32 -16.19
CA ASP A 122 12.29 12.41 -15.77
C ASP A 122 12.94 13.16 -14.59
N GLY A 123 13.94 13.97 -14.91
CA GLY A 123 14.67 14.74 -13.91
C GLY A 123 15.94 14.08 -13.40
N ALA A 124 16.33 14.45 -12.17
CA ALA A 124 17.52 13.94 -11.49
C ALA A 124 17.29 12.53 -10.90
N ALA A 125 18.39 11.83 -10.64
CA ALA A 125 18.32 10.59 -9.86
C ALA A 125 17.72 10.86 -8.47
N ILE A 126 16.81 10.01 -8.06
CA ILE A 126 16.21 10.07 -6.70
C ILE A 126 17.15 9.47 -5.65
N PHE A 127 18.10 8.65 -6.09
CA PHE A 127 19.21 8.16 -5.28
C PHE A 127 20.45 8.00 -6.16
N ASP A 128 21.61 8.45 -5.68
CA ASP A 128 22.91 8.28 -6.35
C ASP A 128 24.00 8.33 -5.26
N ALA A 129 24.23 7.23 -4.58
CA ALA A 129 25.18 7.13 -3.49
C ALA A 129 25.58 5.67 -3.21
N ALA A 130 26.48 5.47 -2.23
CA ALA A 130 26.86 4.14 -1.79
C ALA A 130 25.65 3.31 -1.32
N LEU A 131 25.54 2.08 -1.78
CA LEU A 131 24.44 1.16 -1.43
C LEU A 131 24.25 1.01 0.08
N SER A 132 25.34 1.07 0.86
CA SER A 132 25.29 1.04 2.33
C SER A 132 24.54 2.20 2.96
N THR A 133 24.27 3.28 2.21
CA THR A 133 23.52 4.46 2.66
C THR A 133 22.07 4.45 2.15
N PHE A 134 21.68 3.42 1.38
CA PHE A 134 20.30 3.31 0.91
C PHE A 134 19.36 3.13 2.11
N PRO A 135 18.22 3.84 2.14
CA PRO A 135 17.32 3.81 3.28
C PRO A 135 16.85 2.40 3.64
N THR A 136 16.70 2.12 4.94
CA THR A 136 16.31 0.79 5.45
C THR A 136 14.87 0.71 5.94
N THR A 137 14.13 1.81 5.91
CA THR A 137 12.73 1.87 6.36
C THR A 137 11.88 2.69 5.40
N TYR A 138 10.59 2.42 5.37
CA TYR A 138 9.63 3.23 4.60
C TYR A 138 9.72 4.72 4.97
N ALA A 139 9.81 5.06 6.26
CA ALA A 139 9.85 6.45 6.71
C ALA A 139 11.03 7.24 6.11
N GLY A 140 12.20 6.61 6.02
CA GLY A 140 13.40 7.19 5.39
C GLY A 140 13.51 6.94 3.90
N GLY A 141 12.63 6.15 3.31
CA GLY A 141 12.69 5.73 1.91
C GLY A 141 12.70 6.89 0.92
N VAL A 142 13.35 6.71 -0.21
CA VAL A 142 13.34 7.68 -1.30
C VAL A 142 11.97 7.69 -1.97
N SER A 143 11.46 8.87 -2.26
CA SER A 143 10.14 9.07 -2.88
C SER A 143 10.29 9.56 -4.30
N ASP A 144 9.35 9.20 -5.14
CA ASP A 144 9.14 9.76 -6.45
C ASP A 144 7.64 9.83 -6.73
N PHE A 145 7.24 10.84 -7.49
CA PHE A 145 5.84 11.02 -7.87
C PHE A 145 5.72 11.12 -9.39
N PRO A 146 4.78 10.39 -10.03
CA PRO A 146 4.56 10.49 -11.45
C PRO A 146 4.24 11.92 -11.89
N GLY A 147 5.00 12.44 -12.82
CA GLY A 147 4.81 13.79 -13.33
C GLY A 147 5.02 14.88 -12.26
N ALA A 148 4.16 15.90 -12.26
CA ALA A 148 4.19 17.02 -11.32
C ALA A 148 3.31 16.80 -10.07
N GLY A 149 2.84 15.57 -9.85
CA GLY A 149 1.97 15.21 -8.72
C GLY A 149 2.70 15.20 -7.38
N SER A 150 1.92 15.11 -6.30
CA SER A 150 2.40 14.92 -4.93
C SER A 150 2.00 13.57 -4.35
N SER A 151 1.37 12.72 -5.16
CA SER A 151 0.92 11.38 -4.82
C SER A 151 0.79 10.53 -6.07
N TRP A 152 0.78 9.22 -5.88
CA TRP A 152 0.40 8.26 -6.91
C TRP A 152 -1.12 8.07 -6.91
N THR A 153 -1.71 8.09 -8.10
CA THR A 153 -3.13 7.91 -8.34
C THR A 153 -3.39 6.71 -9.25
N ASN A 154 -4.63 6.24 -9.31
CA ASN A 154 -4.98 5.10 -10.15
C ASN A 154 -4.57 5.30 -11.62
N GLY A 155 -3.80 4.36 -12.15
CA GLY A 155 -3.28 4.38 -13.51
C GLY A 155 -1.88 4.96 -13.66
N ASP A 156 -1.31 5.53 -12.60
CA ASP A 156 0.07 6.02 -12.63
C ASP A 156 1.08 4.90 -12.83
N ALA A 157 2.15 5.22 -13.56
CA ALA A 157 3.26 4.32 -13.80
C ALA A 157 4.57 5.10 -13.93
N VAL A 158 5.63 4.55 -13.36
CA VAL A 158 7.00 5.04 -13.48
C VAL A 158 7.91 3.90 -13.91
N VAL A 159 8.87 4.19 -14.77
CA VAL A 159 9.98 3.27 -15.05
C VAL A 159 11.20 3.76 -14.27
N TYR A 160 11.76 2.91 -13.43
CA TYR A 160 13.00 3.20 -12.74
C TYR A 160 14.16 2.54 -13.47
N ARG A 161 15.16 3.34 -13.86
CA ARG A 161 16.46 2.82 -14.28
C ARG A 161 17.32 2.68 -13.03
N VAL A 162 17.67 1.44 -12.70
CA VAL A 162 18.52 1.11 -11.56
C VAL A 162 19.88 0.68 -12.07
N THR A 163 20.93 1.36 -11.65
CA THR A 163 22.32 1.05 -11.98
C THR A 163 23.11 0.79 -10.71
N ALA A 164 23.70 -0.37 -10.61
CA ALA A 164 24.68 -0.70 -9.57
C ALA A 164 26.08 -0.73 -10.20
N THR A 165 27.03 -0.06 -9.55
CA THR A 165 28.42 0.04 -10.05
C THR A 165 29.39 -0.26 -8.93
N LEU A 166 30.26 -1.24 -9.10
CA LEU A 166 31.39 -1.46 -8.20
C LEU A 166 32.44 -0.36 -8.43
N SER A 167 32.77 0.39 -7.38
CA SER A 167 33.74 1.48 -7.46
C SER A 167 35.03 1.06 -8.15
N ALA A 168 35.48 1.83 -9.13
CA ALA A 168 36.78 1.63 -9.78
C ALA A 168 37.96 1.79 -8.78
N SER A 169 37.71 2.47 -7.65
CA SER A 169 38.69 2.66 -6.57
C SER A 169 38.44 1.73 -5.38
N ALA A 170 37.70 0.64 -5.58
CA ALA A 170 37.50 -0.35 -4.51
C ALA A 170 38.88 -0.90 -4.05
N PRO A 171 39.16 -0.89 -2.72
CA PRO A 171 40.44 -1.33 -2.22
C PRO A 171 40.60 -2.85 -2.26
N ASP A 172 41.83 -3.34 -2.27
CA ASP A 172 42.13 -4.78 -2.22
C ASP A 172 41.47 -5.49 -1.03
N SER A 173 41.27 -4.77 0.08
CA SER A 173 40.56 -5.29 1.26
C SER A 173 39.08 -5.62 1.01
N ALA A 174 38.52 -5.16 -0.11
CA ALA A 174 37.16 -5.49 -0.53
C ALA A 174 37.08 -6.81 -1.32
N GLN A 175 38.23 -7.44 -1.65
CA GLN A 175 38.23 -8.72 -2.36
C GLN A 175 37.54 -9.81 -1.55
N GLY A 176 36.67 -10.57 -2.21
CA GLY A 176 35.88 -11.63 -1.58
C GLY A 176 34.73 -11.13 -0.69
N ALA A 177 34.59 -9.81 -0.52
CA ALA A 177 33.44 -9.26 0.18
C ALA A 177 32.16 -9.34 -0.68
N THR A 178 31.01 -9.30 -0.01
CA THR A 178 29.69 -9.33 -0.68
C THR A 178 28.77 -8.27 -0.08
N THR A 179 27.80 -7.81 -0.86
CA THR A 179 26.67 -7.01 -0.36
C THR A 179 25.67 -7.87 0.43
N GLY A 180 25.73 -9.19 0.27
CA GLY A 180 24.67 -10.09 0.70
C GLY A 180 23.45 -10.00 -0.25
N LEU A 181 22.55 -10.97 -0.13
CA LEU A 181 21.24 -10.88 -0.78
C LEU A 181 20.42 -9.79 -0.09
N HIS A 182 19.84 -8.92 -0.88
CA HIS A 182 19.01 -7.82 -0.37
C HIS A 182 17.91 -7.48 -1.38
N THR A 183 16.84 -6.90 -0.87
CA THR A 183 15.67 -6.53 -1.64
C THR A 183 15.60 -5.01 -1.80
N ILE A 184 15.40 -4.51 -2.99
CA ILE A 184 14.91 -3.13 -3.18
C ILE A 184 13.39 -3.21 -3.15
N ARG A 185 12.82 -2.68 -2.08
CA ARG A 185 11.37 -2.71 -1.85
C ARG A 185 10.74 -1.40 -2.34
N LEU A 186 9.67 -1.55 -3.11
CA LEU A 186 8.73 -0.47 -3.40
C LEU A 186 7.49 -0.70 -2.54
N GLU A 187 7.12 0.29 -1.76
CA GLU A 187 5.96 0.20 -0.89
C GLU A 187 5.09 1.44 -1.04
N ALA A 188 3.78 1.23 -1.21
CA ALA A 188 2.78 2.28 -1.26
C ALA A 188 1.97 2.31 0.04
N GLN A 189 1.82 3.49 0.61
CA GLN A 189 0.94 3.74 1.74
C GLN A 189 -0.04 4.86 1.37
N ASN A 190 -1.33 4.71 1.72
CA ASN A 190 -2.32 5.76 1.52
C ASN A 190 -1.97 7.01 2.34
N GLN A 191 -2.43 8.15 1.86
CA GLN A 191 -2.29 9.45 2.54
C GLN A 191 -3.39 9.65 3.58
#